data_933f019cf4a8445fab305c97237b076a
#
_entry.id   933f019cf4a8445fab305c97237b076a
#
_cell.length_a   1.000
_cell.length_b   1.000
_cell.length_c   1.000
_cell.angle_alpha   90.00
_cell.angle_beta   90.00
_cell.angle_gamma   90.00
#
_symmetry.space_group_name_H-M   'P 1'
#
loop_
_entity.id
_entity.type
_entity.pdbx_description
1 polymer ?
#
loop_
_entity_poly.entity_id
_entity_poly.type
_entity_poly.pdbx_seq_one_letter_code
_entity_poly.pdbx_strand_id
1 'polypeptide(L)'
;MEETAHGRTAATSSAGAQGLMQFMPATWALYGVDGDGDGRADITNDADSAMSAANYLTASGVTAGPDGVRRAIFAYNHADWYVNDVLYYAAAYGGGTVPGDPSDCGPGGIGNPNLPPIDNAAIAALLTWAQTHIGDPYVFGANGPDAWDCSSFTQAAYAQIGISIPRTASAQRNWLAAGNGFRVPEGQERPGDLLFVDSYLGPNQIGHVMIVFDPATHLTVEAGGAKVGNYDYSNWADHHIYEFWRVGATH
;
A
#
# COMPACT_ATOMS: atom_id res chain seq x y z
N MET A 1 13.10 5.11 -0.68
CA MET A 1 12.33 5.61 0.47
C MET A 1 11.21 4.66 0.87
N GLU A 2 10.68 3.86 -0.06
CA GLU A 2 9.80 2.74 0.26
C GLU A 2 10.46 1.73 1.21
N GLU A 3 11.77 1.49 1.02
CA GLU A 3 12.58 0.57 1.83
C GLU A 3 12.65 0.90 3.32
N THR A 4 12.49 2.17 3.69
CA THR A 4 12.64 2.68 5.06
C THR A 4 11.40 3.46 5.53
N ALA A 5 10.20 3.01 5.14
CA ALA A 5 8.96 3.71 5.49
C ALA A 5 9.06 5.24 5.22
N HIS A 6 9.39 5.59 3.98
CA HIS A 6 9.58 6.97 3.51
C HIS A 6 10.68 7.75 4.25
N GLY A 7 11.75 7.06 4.65
CA GLY A 7 12.89 7.66 5.32
C GLY A 7 12.73 7.87 6.83
N ARG A 8 11.66 7.34 7.43
CA ARG A 8 11.43 7.45 8.88
C ARG A 8 12.36 6.58 9.71
N THR A 9 12.90 5.50 9.13
CA THR A 9 13.84 4.59 9.82
C THR A 9 14.99 4.18 8.91
N ALA A 10 16.21 4.59 9.26
CA ALA A 10 17.45 4.12 8.62
C ALA A 10 18.05 2.95 9.43
N ALA A 11 17.27 1.91 9.70
CA ALA A 11 17.71 0.78 10.53
C ALA A 11 18.23 -0.38 9.67
N THR A 12 19.06 -1.22 10.26
CA THR A 12 19.41 -2.51 9.68
C THR A 12 18.21 -3.46 9.81
N SER A 13 17.76 -4.05 8.71
CA SER A 13 16.66 -5.00 8.72
C SER A 13 17.05 -6.32 9.42
N SER A 14 16.06 -7.13 9.76
CA SER A 14 16.30 -8.48 10.31
C SER A 14 17.06 -9.40 9.34
N ALA A 15 17.02 -9.13 8.05
CA ALA A 15 17.78 -9.82 7.00
C ALA A 15 19.19 -9.24 6.81
N GLY A 16 19.54 -8.14 7.48
CA GLY A 16 20.83 -7.49 7.38
C GLY A 16 20.94 -6.43 6.28
N ALA A 17 19.82 -6.00 5.67
CA ALA A 17 19.82 -4.87 4.74
C ALA A 17 20.04 -3.55 5.50
N GLN A 18 20.77 -2.60 4.91
CA GLN A 18 21.27 -1.39 5.58
C GLN A 18 21.01 -0.13 4.77
N GLY A 19 21.03 1.00 5.47
CA GLY A 19 20.92 2.35 4.91
C GLY A 19 19.52 2.69 4.41
N LEU A 20 19.37 3.91 3.88
CA LEU A 20 18.11 4.46 3.40
C LEU A 20 17.42 3.55 2.36
N MET A 21 18.18 2.95 1.48
CA MET A 21 17.70 2.12 0.38
C MET A 21 17.79 0.61 0.67
N GLN A 22 18.06 0.22 1.93
CA GLN A 22 18.05 -1.16 2.41
C GLN A 22 18.89 -2.13 1.55
N PHE A 23 20.12 -1.76 1.24
CA PHE A 23 21.03 -2.63 0.53
C PHE A 23 21.52 -3.80 1.38
N MET A 24 21.52 -4.99 0.79
CA MET A 24 22.30 -6.10 1.33
C MET A 24 23.80 -5.80 1.15
N PRO A 25 24.65 -6.11 2.15
CA PRO A 25 26.11 -5.84 2.05
C PRO A 25 26.79 -6.41 0.80
N ALA A 26 26.37 -7.59 0.35
CA ALA A 26 26.90 -8.19 -0.87
C ALA A 26 26.50 -7.41 -2.14
N THR A 27 25.29 -6.88 -2.19
CA THR A 27 24.82 -6.02 -3.30
C THR A 27 25.51 -4.67 -3.25
N TRP A 28 25.69 -4.11 -2.04
CA TRP A 28 26.45 -2.87 -1.85
C TRP A 28 27.88 -2.97 -2.38
N ALA A 29 28.57 -4.07 -2.11
CA ALA A 29 29.94 -4.29 -2.59
C ALA A 29 30.08 -4.25 -4.13
N LEU A 30 28.99 -4.50 -4.88
CA LEU A 30 28.96 -4.50 -6.34
C LEU A 30 28.48 -3.17 -6.92
N TYR A 31 27.56 -2.49 -6.24
CA TYR A 31 26.83 -1.34 -6.81
C TYR A 31 26.97 -0.07 -5.99
N GLY A 32 27.62 -0.12 -4.82
CA GLY A 32 27.84 1.05 -3.98
C GLY A 32 28.72 2.09 -4.70
N VAL A 33 28.27 3.34 -4.69
CA VAL A 33 28.97 4.48 -5.29
C VAL A 33 28.96 5.65 -4.32
N ASP A 34 29.98 6.51 -4.43
CA ASP A 34 30.06 7.78 -3.76
C ASP A 34 29.10 8.78 -4.44
N GLY A 35 28.01 9.11 -3.77
CA GLY A 35 26.96 9.96 -4.29
C GLY A 35 27.08 11.43 -3.88
N ASP A 36 27.84 11.74 -2.81
CA ASP A 36 28.07 13.11 -2.32
C ASP A 36 29.46 13.66 -2.68
N GLY A 37 30.34 12.81 -3.20
CA GLY A 37 31.66 13.22 -3.68
C GLY A 37 32.72 13.34 -2.59
N ASP A 38 32.53 12.70 -1.44
CA ASP A 38 33.48 12.72 -0.30
C ASP A 38 34.65 11.74 -0.46
N GLY A 39 34.65 10.93 -1.52
CA GLY A 39 35.66 9.95 -1.86
C GLY A 39 35.43 8.56 -1.25
N ARG A 40 34.26 8.29 -0.67
CA ARG A 40 33.89 7.03 -0.03
C ARG A 40 32.46 6.64 -0.43
N ALA A 41 32.20 5.37 -0.59
CA ALA A 41 30.84 4.87 -0.71
C ALA A 41 30.42 4.31 0.67
N ASP A 42 29.54 5.02 1.37
CA ASP A 42 29.04 4.64 2.70
C ASP A 42 27.55 4.25 2.64
N ILE A 43 27.26 3.00 2.94
CA ILE A 43 25.90 2.45 2.89
C ILE A 43 24.91 3.18 3.82
N THR A 44 25.43 3.86 4.84
CA THR A 44 24.64 4.64 5.81
C THR A 44 24.49 6.11 5.43
N ASN A 45 25.21 6.56 4.39
CA ASN A 45 25.04 7.88 3.82
C ASN A 45 23.86 7.88 2.84
N ASP A 46 22.94 8.83 3.02
CA ASP A 46 21.69 8.87 2.24
C ASP A 46 21.94 9.18 0.75
N ALA A 47 22.90 10.04 0.42
CA ALA A 47 23.24 10.38 -0.96
C ALA A 47 23.90 9.20 -1.68
N ASP A 48 24.84 8.50 -1.01
CA ASP A 48 25.48 7.31 -1.55
C ASP A 48 24.46 6.19 -1.73
N SER A 49 23.59 6.00 -0.74
CA SER A 49 22.54 4.99 -0.78
C SER A 49 21.57 5.24 -1.95
N ALA A 50 21.12 6.48 -2.15
CA ALA A 50 20.23 6.85 -3.25
C ALA A 50 20.92 6.71 -4.62
N MET A 51 22.15 7.17 -4.76
CA MET A 51 22.92 7.07 -6.02
C MET A 51 23.23 5.61 -6.35
N SER A 52 23.54 4.79 -5.35
CA SER A 52 23.76 3.35 -5.51
C SER A 52 22.51 2.62 -5.97
N ALA A 53 21.32 3.01 -5.49
CA ALA A 53 20.07 2.48 -5.99
C ALA A 53 19.85 2.81 -7.46
N ALA A 54 20.12 4.04 -7.88
CA ALA A 54 20.08 4.43 -9.30
C ALA A 54 21.07 3.62 -10.15
N ASN A 55 22.29 3.39 -9.64
CA ASN A 55 23.30 2.56 -10.29
C ASN A 55 22.82 1.11 -10.46
N TYR A 56 22.27 0.51 -9.40
CA TYR A 56 21.71 -0.85 -9.44
C TYR A 56 20.57 -0.96 -10.45
N LEU A 57 19.62 -0.03 -10.44
CA LEU A 57 18.48 -0.02 -11.38
C LEU A 57 18.94 0.14 -12.82
N THR A 58 19.98 0.98 -13.05
CA THR A 58 20.57 1.15 -14.38
C THR A 58 21.21 -0.16 -14.87
N ALA A 59 22.00 -0.81 -14.02
CA ALA A 59 22.59 -2.12 -14.32
C ALA A 59 21.54 -3.22 -14.55
N SER A 60 20.38 -3.10 -13.88
CA SER A 60 19.23 -4.00 -14.04
C SER A 60 18.34 -3.69 -15.26
N GLY A 61 18.70 -2.68 -16.05
CA GLY A 61 18.06 -2.37 -17.33
C GLY A 61 16.86 -1.43 -17.25
N VAL A 62 16.81 -0.54 -16.25
CA VAL A 62 15.73 0.45 -16.09
C VAL A 62 15.53 1.34 -17.32
N THR A 63 16.59 1.57 -18.12
CA THR A 63 16.56 2.39 -19.35
C THR A 63 16.00 1.65 -20.58
N ALA A 64 15.65 0.37 -20.47
CA ALA A 64 15.18 -0.45 -21.58
C ALA A 64 13.65 -0.38 -21.79
N GLY A 65 13.07 0.80 -21.59
CA GLY A 65 11.63 1.06 -21.74
C GLY A 65 10.77 0.53 -20.57
N PRO A 66 9.43 0.59 -20.69
CA PRO A 66 8.50 0.25 -19.59
C PRO A 66 8.74 -1.13 -18.97
N ASP A 67 8.93 -2.15 -19.79
CA ASP A 67 9.24 -3.50 -19.30
C ASP A 67 10.59 -3.58 -18.61
N GLY A 68 11.56 -2.75 -19.03
CA GLY A 68 12.85 -2.61 -18.38
C GLY A 68 12.72 -2.02 -16.98
N VAL A 69 11.91 -0.99 -16.83
CA VAL A 69 11.61 -0.37 -15.53
C VAL A 69 11.03 -1.39 -14.57
N ARG A 70 9.97 -2.10 -14.95
CA ARG A 70 9.36 -3.12 -14.11
C ARG A 70 10.32 -4.24 -13.72
N ARG A 71 11.11 -4.75 -14.68
CA ARG A 71 12.12 -5.79 -14.40
C ARG A 71 13.20 -5.31 -13.45
N ALA A 72 13.68 -4.08 -13.61
CA ALA A 72 14.73 -3.51 -12.75
C ALA A 72 14.24 -3.34 -11.30
N ILE A 73 13.00 -2.86 -11.10
CA ILE A 73 12.39 -2.74 -9.79
C ILE A 73 12.12 -4.13 -9.19
N PHE A 74 11.63 -5.09 -9.99
CA PHE A 74 11.43 -6.46 -9.54
C PHE A 74 12.75 -7.15 -9.15
N ALA A 75 13.86 -6.85 -9.83
CA ALA A 75 15.18 -7.35 -9.45
C ALA A 75 15.66 -6.78 -8.10
N TYR A 76 15.22 -5.58 -7.75
CA TYR A 76 15.53 -4.94 -6.47
C TYR A 76 14.80 -5.64 -5.31
N ASN A 77 13.53 -5.89 -5.47
CA ASN A 77 12.72 -6.67 -4.53
C ASN A 77 11.74 -7.55 -5.31
N HIS A 78 11.85 -8.88 -5.15
CA HIS A 78 11.16 -9.90 -5.95
C HIS A 78 9.67 -10.02 -5.58
N ALA A 79 8.93 -8.89 -5.62
CA ALA A 79 7.52 -8.82 -5.30
C ALA A 79 6.78 -7.86 -6.24
N ASP A 80 5.72 -8.32 -6.89
CA ASP A 80 4.93 -7.46 -7.81
C ASP A 80 4.27 -6.28 -7.11
N TRP A 81 3.84 -6.46 -5.87
CA TRP A 81 3.28 -5.36 -5.07
C TRP A 81 4.31 -4.24 -4.86
N TYR A 82 5.57 -4.59 -4.62
CA TYR A 82 6.65 -3.61 -4.47
C TYR A 82 6.89 -2.84 -5.77
N VAL A 83 6.88 -3.52 -6.91
CA VAL A 83 6.99 -2.86 -8.23
C VAL A 83 5.89 -1.82 -8.41
N ASN A 84 4.65 -2.18 -8.09
CA ASN A 84 3.51 -1.29 -8.22
C ASN A 84 3.61 -0.09 -7.27
N ASP A 85 4.02 -0.30 -6.03
CA ASP A 85 4.22 0.77 -5.05
C ASP A 85 5.32 1.76 -5.47
N VAL A 86 6.47 1.24 -5.90
CA VAL A 86 7.57 2.10 -6.37
C VAL A 86 7.14 2.95 -7.57
N LEU A 87 6.42 2.35 -8.53
CA LEU A 87 5.92 3.07 -9.70
C LEU A 87 4.87 4.13 -9.31
N TYR A 88 3.99 3.79 -8.37
CA TYR A 88 3.02 4.73 -7.83
C TYR A 88 3.69 5.98 -7.22
N TYR A 89 4.67 5.78 -6.31
CA TYR A 89 5.38 6.91 -5.71
C TYR A 89 6.23 7.68 -6.72
N ALA A 90 6.83 7.00 -7.68
CA ALA A 90 7.57 7.65 -8.74
C ALA A 90 6.67 8.58 -9.57
N ALA A 91 5.44 8.15 -9.90
CA ALA A 91 4.46 8.99 -10.58
C ALA A 91 4.00 10.15 -9.68
N ALA A 92 3.69 9.89 -8.41
CA ALA A 92 3.25 10.90 -7.45
C ALA A 92 4.30 12.01 -7.22
N TYR A 93 5.59 11.65 -7.12
CA TYR A 93 6.67 12.61 -6.90
C TYR A 93 7.18 13.28 -8.19
N GLY A 94 7.09 12.61 -9.33
CA GLY A 94 7.58 13.11 -10.61
C GLY A 94 6.64 14.06 -11.34
N GLY A 95 5.39 14.15 -10.92
CA GLY A 95 4.38 14.97 -11.61
C GLY A 95 4.09 14.53 -13.03
N GLY A 96 4.45 13.29 -13.39
CA GLY A 96 4.31 12.73 -14.73
C GLY A 96 4.08 11.23 -14.73
N THR A 97 3.72 10.69 -15.89
CA THR A 97 3.61 9.25 -16.13
C THR A 97 4.99 8.58 -16.04
N VAL A 98 5.13 7.56 -15.21
CA VAL A 98 6.33 6.72 -15.18
C VAL A 98 6.17 5.64 -16.26
N PRO A 99 7.11 5.55 -17.22
CA PRO A 99 7.06 4.47 -18.21
C PRO A 99 7.01 3.10 -17.52
N GLY A 100 5.95 2.34 -17.77
CA GLY A 100 5.71 1.05 -17.13
C GLY A 100 4.85 1.10 -15.87
N ASP A 101 4.39 2.28 -15.46
CA ASP A 101 3.31 2.41 -14.48
C ASP A 101 2.04 1.73 -15.03
N PRO A 102 1.37 0.84 -14.24
CA PRO A 102 0.07 0.32 -14.64
C PRO A 102 -0.99 1.39 -14.92
N SER A 103 -0.79 2.64 -14.42
CA SER A 103 -1.64 3.80 -14.76
C SER A 103 -1.44 4.30 -16.20
N ASP A 104 -0.34 3.91 -16.85
CA ASP A 104 0.00 4.31 -18.21
C ASP A 104 -0.74 3.49 -19.30
N CYS A 105 -1.63 2.60 -18.90
CA CYS A 105 -2.49 1.85 -19.82
C CYS A 105 -3.59 2.72 -20.47
N GLY A 106 -3.30 3.98 -20.80
CA GLY A 106 -4.20 4.88 -21.52
C GLY A 106 -5.33 5.47 -20.64
N PRO A 107 -6.33 6.15 -21.24
CA PRO A 107 -7.44 6.79 -20.51
C PRO A 107 -8.45 5.79 -19.91
N GLY A 108 -8.00 4.69 -19.39
CA GLY A 108 -8.77 3.64 -18.78
C GLY A 108 -8.04 3.09 -17.58
N GLY A 109 -7.94 3.87 -16.52
CA GLY A 109 -7.56 3.61 -15.14
C GLY A 109 -6.94 2.27 -14.76
N ILE A 110 -6.07 2.34 -13.77
CA ILE A 110 -5.62 1.18 -13.00
C ILE A 110 -6.85 0.57 -12.34
N GLY A 111 -7.01 -0.72 -12.51
CA GLY A 111 -8.08 -1.47 -11.86
C GLY A 111 -8.72 -2.47 -12.78
N ASN A 112 -9.46 -3.40 -12.20
CA ASN A 112 -10.13 -4.46 -12.92
C ASN A 112 -11.40 -3.94 -13.61
N PRO A 113 -11.44 -3.82 -14.96
CA PRO A 113 -12.61 -3.34 -15.68
C PRO A 113 -13.82 -4.28 -15.59
N ASN A 114 -13.62 -5.50 -15.06
CA ASN A 114 -14.71 -6.46 -14.84
C ASN A 114 -15.38 -6.26 -13.46
N LEU A 115 -14.87 -5.38 -12.61
CA LEU A 115 -15.57 -5.01 -11.38
C LEU A 115 -16.76 -4.10 -11.73
N PRO A 116 -17.89 -4.24 -11.00
CA PRO A 116 -19.02 -3.34 -11.20
C PRO A 116 -18.59 -1.89 -10.93
N PRO A 117 -19.17 -0.90 -11.63
CA PRO A 117 -18.91 0.50 -11.37
C PRO A 117 -19.22 0.84 -9.91
N ILE A 118 -18.28 1.49 -9.22
CA ILE A 118 -18.46 1.95 -7.84
C ILE A 118 -18.75 3.44 -7.90
N ASP A 119 -20.02 3.79 -7.94
CA ASP A 119 -20.48 5.18 -7.87
C ASP A 119 -20.77 5.62 -6.42
N ASN A 120 -21.11 6.87 -6.24
CA ASN A 120 -21.45 7.42 -4.93
C ASN A 120 -22.64 6.72 -4.26
N ALA A 121 -23.58 6.18 -5.05
CA ALA A 121 -24.73 5.45 -4.51
C ALA A 121 -24.31 4.08 -3.97
N ALA A 122 -23.41 3.39 -4.65
CA ALA A 122 -22.82 2.14 -4.18
C ALA A 122 -22.04 2.35 -2.86
N ILE A 123 -21.20 3.39 -2.80
CA ILE A 123 -20.47 3.73 -1.56
C ILE A 123 -21.43 4.08 -0.43
N ALA A 124 -22.48 4.87 -0.70
CA ALA A 124 -23.50 5.19 0.31
C ALA A 124 -24.22 3.93 0.82
N ALA A 125 -24.52 2.96 -0.04
CA ALA A 125 -25.12 1.69 0.36
C ALA A 125 -24.18 0.85 1.23
N LEU A 126 -22.89 0.74 0.84
CA LEU A 126 -21.85 0.06 1.61
C LEU A 126 -21.71 0.67 3.01
N LEU A 127 -21.57 1.98 3.10
CA LEU A 127 -21.40 2.68 4.38
C LEU A 127 -22.69 2.65 5.23
N THR A 128 -23.87 2.73 4.61
CA THR A 128 -25.13 2.59 5.31
C THR A 128 -25.23 1.21 5.96
N TRP A 129 -24.92 0.14 5.22
CA TRP A 129 -24.85 -1.21 5.79
C TRP A 129 -23.84 -1.27 6.94
N ALA A 130 -22.64 -0.75 6.77
CA ALA A 130 -21.61 -0.76 7.81
C ALA A 130 -22.09 -0.06 9.09
N GLN A 131 -22.79 1.07 8.97
CA GLN A 131 -23.34 1.81 10.11
C GLN A 131 -24.44 1.05 10.85
N THR A 132 -25.21 0.16 10.19
CA THR A 132 -26.22 -0.66 10.87
C THR A 132 -25.62 -1.70 11.81
N HIS A 133 -24.33 -2.02 11.65
CA HIS A 133 -23.59 -2.98 12.47
C HIS A 133 -22.79 -2.34 13.62
N ILE A 134 -22.89 -1.02 13.80
CA ILE A 134 -22.23 -0.36 14.95
C ILE A 134 -22.72 -0.97 16.26
N GLY A 135 -21.76 -1.43 17.06
CA GLY A 135 -22.02 -2.11 18.34
C GLY A 135 -21.90 -3.62 18.27
N ASP A 136 -21.89 -4.24 17.09
CA ASP A 136 -21.68 -5.68 16.95
C ASP A 136 -20.32 -6.07 17.53
N PRO A 137 -20.22 -7.24 18.18
CA PRO A 137 -18.97 -7.68 18.81
C PRO A 137 -17.84 -7.87 17.79
N TYR A 138 -16.63 -7.45 18.17
CA TYR A 138 -15.41 -7.90 17.50
C TYR A 138 -14.95 -9.24 18.09
N VAL A 139 -14.76 -10.23 17.22
CA VAL A 139 -14.16 -11.52 17.59
C VAL A 139 -13.19 -11.93 16.50
N PHE A 140 -11.92 -12.12 16.87
CA PHE A 140 -10.89 -12.53 15.91
C PHE A 140 -11.27 -13.83 15.19
N GLY A 141 -11.25 -13.81 13.86
CA GLY A 141 -11.64 -14.94 13.01
C GLY A 141 -13.14 -15.08 12.78
N ALA A 142 -13.99 -14.26 13.42
CA ALA A 142 -15.43 -14.24 13.17
C ALA A 142 -15.75 -13.82 11.73
N ASN A 143 -16.91 -14.24 11.22
CA ASN A 143 -17.31 -14.05 9.82
C ASN A 143 -18.76 -13.59 9.67
N GLY A 144 -19.30 -12.94 10.72
CA GLY A 144 -20.69 -12.50 10.77
C GLY A 144 -21.70 -13.65 10.88
N PRO A 145 -23.02 -13.35 11.02
CA PRO A 145 -23.56 -12.01 11.23
C PRO A 145 -23.48 -11.50 12.68
N ASP A 146 -23.26 -12.41 13.67
CA ASP A 146 -23.37 -12.08 15.10
C ASP A 146 -22.11 -11.44 15.68
N ALA A 147 -20.98 -11.59 14.99
CA ALA A 147 -19.68 -11.00 15.35
C ALA A 147 -18.78 -10.88 14.11
N TRP A 148 -17.85 -9.95 14.13
CA TRP A 148 -16.96 -9.64 13.00
C TRP A 148 -15.51 -9.58 13.44
N ASP A 149 -14.59 -9.92 12.53
CA ASP A 149 -13.22 -9.38 12.56
C ASP A 149 -13.07 -8.26 11.51
N CYS A 150 -11.94 -7.56 11.50
CA CYS A 150 -11.71 -6.42 10.63
C CYS A 150 -11.94 -6.74 9.14
N SER A 151 -11.39 -7.84 8.69
CA SER A 151 -11.40 -8.23 7.27
C SER A 151 -12.69 -8.92 6.83
N SER A 152 -13.38 -9.63 7.71
CA SER A 152 -14.71 -10.17 7.42
C SER A 152 -15.74 -9.05 7.32
N PHE A 153 -15.62 -8.03 8.15
CA PHE A 153 -16.48 -6.85 8.11
C PHE A 153 -16.33 -6.09 6.78
N THR A 154 -15.09 -5.79 6.37
CA THR A 154 -14.84 -5.15 5.08
C THR A 154 -15.32 -6.02 3.92
N GLN A 155 -15.11 -7.35 3.98
CA GLN A 155 -15.60 -8.29 2.97
C GLN A 155 -17.12 -8.24 2.84
N ALA A 156 -17.85 -8.27 3.96
CA ALA A 156 -19.30 -8.22 3.98
C ALA A 156 -19.85 -6.87 3.50
N ALA A 157 -19.18 -5.76 3.85
CA ALA A 157 -19.53 -4.43 3.39
C ALA A 157 -19.43 -4.31 1.85
N TYR A 158 -18.32 -4.76 1.26
CA TYR A 158 -18.15 -4.74 -0.19
C TYR A 158 -19.09 -5.70 -0.92
N ALA A 159 -19.48 -6.80 -0.29
CA ALA A 159 -20.48 -7.72 -0.84
C ALA A 159 -21.85 -7.04 -1.05
N GLN A 160 -22.20 -5.99 -0.27
CA GLN A 160 -23.45 -5.25 -0.44
C GLN A 160 -23.53 -4.53 -1.80
N ILE A 161 -22.39 -4.24 -2.40
CA ILE A 161 -22.27 -3.59 -3.72
C ILE A 161 -21.82 -4.57 -4.81
N GLY A 162 -21.92 -5.88 -4.56
CA GLY A 162 -21.62 -6.94 -5.52
C GLY A 162 -20.12 -7.17 -5.74
N ILE A 163 -19.25 -6.68 -4.87
CA ILE A 163 -17.81 -6.87 -4.96
C ILE A 163 -17.37 -7.92 -3.94
N SER A 164 -16.79 -9.00 -4.44
CA SER A 164 -16.20 -10.04 -3.60
C SER A 164 -14.71 -9.76 -3.39
N ILE A 165 -14.33 -9.38 -2.17
CA ILE A 165 -12.94 -9.20 -1.78
C ILE A 165 -12.47 -10.39 -0.92
N PRO A 166 -11.15 -10.67 -0.84
CA PRO A 166 -10.63 -11.82 -0.07
C PRO A 166 -10.93 -11.75 1.44
N ARG A 167 -10.80 -12.89 2.12
CA ARG A 167 -11.19 -13.04 3.53
C ARG A 167 -10.27 -12.33 4.53
N THR A 168 -8.97 -12.26 4.30
CA THR A 168 -8.02 -11.70 5.26
C THR A 168 -7.50 -10.32 4.81
N ALA A 169 -7.11 -9.46 5.76
CA ALA A 169 -6.60 -8.12 5.47
C ALA A 169 -5.43 -8.15 4.48
N SER A 170 -4.43 -9.01 4.71
CA SER A 170 -3.28 -9.16 3.80
C SER A 170 -3.71 -9.64 2.41
N ALA A 171 -4.68 -10.56 2.32
CA ALA A 171 -5.18 -11.03 1.03
C ALA A 171 -5.99 -9.95 0.30
N GLN A 172 -6.74 -9.10 1.02
CA GLN A 172 -7.46 -7.96 0.45
C GLN A 172 -6.47 -6.95 -0.15
N ARG A 173 -5.45 -6.58 0.59
CA ARG A 173 -4.40 -5.67 0.11
C ARG A 173 -3.69 -6.24 -1.12
N ASN A 174 -3.30 -7.51 -1.09
CA ASN A 174 -2.64 -8.16 -2.22
C ASN A 174 -3.56 -8.28 -3.44
N TRP A 175 -4.84 -8.50 -3.23
CA TRP A 175 -5.84 -8.52 -4.31
C TRP A 175 -5.98 -7.14 -4.97
N LEU A 176 -5.96 -6.05 -4.19
CA LEU A 176 -5.94 -4.69 -4.71
C LEU A 176 -4.68 -4.44 -5.54
N ALA A 177 -3.51 -4.78 -5.00
CA ALA A 177 -2.22 -4.63 -5.68
C ALA A 177 -2.10 -5.50 -6.95
N ALA A 178 -2.88 -6.57 -7.05
CA ALA A 178 -2.96 -7.40 -8.26
C ALA A 178 -3.85 -6.79 -9.36
N GLY A 179 -4.21 -5.50 -9.26
CA GLY A 179 -4.93 -4.76 -10.30
C GLY A 179 -6.44 -4.65 -10.07
N ASN A 180 -6.94 -4.97 -8.88
CA ASN A 180 -8.36 -4.79 -8.56
C ASN A 180 -8.64 -3.45 -7.85
N GLY A 181 -7.61 -2.62 -7.69
CA GLY A 181 -7.69 -1.31 -7.10
C GLY A 181 -6.39 -0.54 -7.33
N PHE A 182 -6.30 0.60 -6.70
CA PHE A 182 -5.12 1.45 -6.76
C PHE A 182 -4.88 2.13 -5.42
N ARG A 183 -3.62 2.46 -5.17
CA ARG A 183 -3.21 3.17 -3.97
C ARG A 183 -3.67 4.62 -4.02
N VAL A 184 -4.08 5.15 -2.89
CA VAL A 184 -4.54 6.54 -2.73
C VAL A 184 -3.53 7.29 -1.87
N PRO A 185 -3.05 8.47 -2.29
CA PRO A 185 -2.21 9.31 -1.44
C PRO A 185 -2.94 9.71 -0.17
N GLU A 186 -2.20 9.79 0.94
CA GLU A 186 -2.70 10.36 2.18
C GLU A 186 -3.24 11.78 1.93
N GLY A 187 -4.42 12.09 2.45
CA GLY A 187 -5.14 13.34 2.22
C GLY A 187 -5.97 13.37 0.92
N GLN A 188 -5.99 12.28 0.14
CA GLN A 188 -6.85 12.11 -1.02
C GLN A 188 -7.83 10.95 -0.88
N GLU A 189 -7.84 10.32 0.29
CA GLU A 189 -8.79 9.27 0.62
C GLU A 189 -10.23 9.78 0.58
N ARG A 190 -11.14 8.88 0.25
CA ARG A 190 -12.59 9.15 0.13
C ARG A 190 -13.37 8.13 0.94
N PRO A 191 -14.62 8.44 1.29
CA PRO A 191 -15.51 7.44 1.86
C PRO A 191 -15.54 6.16 1.03
N GLY A 192 -15.38 5.02 1.71
CA GLY A 192 -15.32 3.70 1.08
C GLY A 192 -13.92 3.18 0.78
N ASP A 193 -12.88 4.01 0.76
CA ASP A 193 -11.51 3.52 0.61
C ASP A 193 -11.12 2.58 1.77
N LEU A 194 -10.22 1.65 1.51
CA LEU A 194 -9.68 0.75 2.53
C LEU A 194 -8.36 1.30 3.06
N LEU A 195 -8.24 1.39 4.38
CA LEU A 195 -7.00 1.68 5.07
C LEU A 195 -6.41 0.40 5.65
N PHE A 196 -5.18 0.10 5.27
CA PHE A 196 -4.42 -1.04 5.78
C PHE A 196 -3.29 -0.57 6.68
N VAL A 197 -3.14 -1.24 7.82
CA VAL A 197 -2.06 -0.95 8.77
C VAL A 197 -1.43 -2.24 9.29
N ASP A 198 -0.16 -2.15 9.71
CA ASP A 198 0.42 -3.15 10.56
C ASP A 198 -0.18 -3.03 11.97
N SER A 199 -0.39 -4.15 12.63
CA SER A 199 -0.91 -4.18 14.00
C SER A 199 -0.16 -5.22 14.82
N TYR A 200 -0.84 -5.99 15.64
CA TYR A 200 -0.27 -7.00 16.54
C TYR A 200 0.58 -8.10 15.87
N LEU A 201 0.55 -8.23 14.55
CA LEU A 201 1.39 -9.21 13.82
C LEU A 201 2.85 -8.77 13.67
N GLY A 202 3.17 -7.54 14.05
CA GLY A 202 4.48 -6.95 13.96
C GLY A 202 4.67 -6.01 12.77
N PRO A 203 5.77 -5.27 12.75
CA PRO A 203 6.07 -4.34 11.67
C PRO A 203 6.19 -5.08 10.34
N ASN A 204 5.77 -4.44 9.26
CA ASN A 204 5.78 -4.98 7.89
C ASN A 204 4.81 -6.15 7.63
N GLN A 205 3.84 -6.39 8.49
CA GLN A 205 2.77 -7.35 8.27
C GLN A 205 1.42 -6.67 8.43
N ILE A 206 0.61 -6.68 7.37
CA ILE A 206 -0.74 -6.16 7.44
C ILE A 206 -1.55 -7.00 8.43
N GLY A 207 -1.92 -6.38 9.54
CA GLY A 207 -2.67 -7.02 10.60
C GLY A 207 -4.08 -6.48 10.75
N HIS A 208 -4.39 -5.33 10.13
CA HIS A 208 -5.69 -4.70 10.24
C HIS A 208 -6.12 -4.03 8.95
N VAL A 209 -7.44 -3.95 8.74
CA VAL A 209 -8.07 -3.24 7.63
C VAL A 209 -9.32 -2.52 8.10
N MET A 210 -9.50 -1.31 7.60
CA MET A 210 -10.59 -0.40 7.97
C MET A 210 -11.23 0.18 6.72
N ILE A 211 -12.47 0.65 6.80
CA ILE A 211 -13.14 1.40 5.73
C ILE A 211 -13.13 2.88 6.12
N VAL A 212 -12.61 3.75 5.27
CA VAL A 212 -12.71 5.20 5.45
C VAL A 212 -14.18 5.60 5.42
N PHE A 213 -14.65 6.21 6.50
CA PHE A 213 -16.03 6.67 6.63
C PHE A 213 -16.16 8.16 6.34
N ASP A 214 -15.39 8.97 7.05
CA ASP A 214 -15.35 10.42 6.86
C ASP A 214 -13.89 10.92 6.91
N PRO A 215 -13.28 11.20 5.75
CA PRO A 215 -11.91 11.69 5.70
C PRO A 215 -11.74 13.09 6.30
N ALA A 216 -12.78 13.92 6.32
CA ALA A 216 -12.69 15.27 6.87
C ALA A 216 -12.52 15.28 8.39
N THR A 217 -13.02 14.26 9.06
CA THR A 217 -12.89 14.05 10.51
C THR A 217 -11.99 12.87 10.88
N HIS A 218 -11.28 12.30 9.90
CA HIS A 218 -10.40 11.14 10.05
C HIS A 218 -11.08 9.92 10.69
N LEU A 219 -12.33 9.65 10.31
CA LEU A 219 -13.07 8.51 10.84
C LEU A 219 -13.08 7.32 9.88
N THR A 220 -12.85 6.14 10.43
CA THR A 220 -13.19 4.85 9.81
C THR A 220 -14.53 4.34 10.29
N VAL A 221 -15.08 3.33 9.61
CA VAL A 221 -16.02 2.36 10.16
C VAL A 221 -15.38 0.97 10.05
N GLU A 222 -15.28 0.28 11.16
CA GLU A 222 -14.52 -0.96 11.23
C GLU A 222 -14.96 -1.86 12.37
N ALA A 223 -14.66 -3.14 12.27
CA ALA A 223 -14.63 -4.05 13.40
C ALA A 223 -13.24 -4.01 14.01
N GLY A 224 -13.10 -3.26 15.11
CA GLY A 224 -11.83 -3.05 15.81
C GLY A 224 -12.02 -2.98 17.32
N GLY A 225 -10.93 -3.12 18.08
CA GLY A 225 -11.01 -3.12 19.54
C GLY A 225 -11.95 -4.19 20.09
N ALA A 226 -13.09 -3.79 20.63
CA ALA A 226 -14.09 -4.72 21.20
C ALA A 226 -15.36 -4.87 20.34
N LYS A 227 -15.57 -3.99 19.37
CA LYS A 227 -16.83 -3.93 18.60
C LYS A 227 -16.67 -3.19 17.27
N VAL A 228 -17.68 -3.31 16.42
CA VAL A 228 -17.83 -2.44 15.26
C VAL A 228 -18.10 -1.01 15.72
N GLY A 229 -17.41 -0.04 15.13
CA GLY A 229 -17.54 1.38 15.49
C GLY A 229 -16.91 2.31 14.48
N ASN A 230 -17.06 3.61 14.75
CA ASN A 230 -16.29 4.64 14.07
C ASN A 230 -15.07 4.98 14.94
N TYR A 231 -13.89 4.93 14.35
CA TYR A 231 -12.62 5.17 15.06
C TYR A 231 -11.79 6.21 14.32
N ASP A 232 -11.06 7.01 15.09
CA ASP A 232 -10.16 8.02 14.56
C ASP A 232 -8.86 7.36 14.06
N TYR A 233 -8.52 7.56 12.79
CA TYR A 233 -7.31 7.02 12.18
C TYR A 233 -6.14 8.00 12.14
N SER A 234 -6.30 9.23 12.62
CA SER A 234 -5.22 10.23 12.65
C SER A 234 -3.99 9.78 13.46
N ASN A 235 -4.19 8.88 14.43
CA ASN A 235 -3.14 8.34 15.28
C ASN A 235 -2.41 7.13 14.68
N TRP A 236 -2.76 6.70 13.48
CA TRP A 236 -2.20 5.50 12.85
C TRP A 236 -1.06 5.81 11.86
N ALA A 237 -0.80 7.08 11.56
CA ALA A 237 0.24 7.51 10.62
C ALA A 237 1.67 7.09 11.03
N ASP A 238 1.90 6.76 12.30
CA ASP A 238 3.20 6.28 12.80
C ASP A 238 3.41 4.77 12.61
N HIS A 239 2.43 4.05 12.06
CA HIS A 239 2.58 2.65 11.71
C HIS A 239 3.53 2.48 10.53
N HIS A 240 4.28 1.35 10.48
CA HIS A 240 5.18 1.04 9.36
C HIS A 240 4.40 0.82 8.06
N ILE A 241 3.20 0.23 8.15
CA ILE A 241 2.25 0.13 7.05
C ILE A 241 1.10 1.08 7.37
N TYR A 242 0.87 2.05 6.49
CA TYR A 242 -0.24 2.99 6.53
C TYR A 242 -0.61 3.31 5.09
N GLU A 243 -1.57 2.54 4.56
CA GLU A 243 -1.86 2.50 3.13
C GLU A 243 -3.34 2.66 2.84
N PHE A 244 -3.70 3.71 2.12
CA PHE A 244 -5.04 3.85 1.57
C PHE A 244 -5.14 3.21 0.19
N TRP A 245 -6.20 2.46 -0.03
CA TRP A 245 -6.47 1.78 -1.28
C TRP A 245 -7.92 1.96 -1.71
N ARG A 246 -8.13 2.26 -2.99
CA ARG A 246 -9.46 2.33 -3.60
C ARG A 246 -9.70 1.12 -4.46
N VAL A 247 -10.85 0.46 -4.24
CA VAL A 247 -11.30 -0.66 -5.06
C VAL A 247 -11.82 -0.13 -6.40
N GLY A 248 -11.55 -0.85 -7.48
CA GLY A 248 -12.03 -0.51 -8.81
C GLY A 248 -10.98 0.15 -9.69
N ALA A 249 -11.44 0.77 -10.78
CA ALA A 249 -10.60 1.48 -11.72
C ALA A 249 -10.53 2.98 -11.39
N THR A 250 -9.40 3.62 -11.71
CA THR A 250 -9.31 5.09 -11.73
C THR A 250 -10.16 5.60 -12.90
N HIS A 251 -10.96 6.60 -12.66
CA HIS A 251 -11.64 7.36 -13.70
C HIS A 251 -11.05 8.77 -13.79
#